data_29497606ac0028fddf8a57472c7c575c
#
_entry.id   29497606ac0028fddf8a57472c7c575c
#
_cell.length_a   1.000
_cell.length_b   1.000
_cell.length_c   1.000
_cell.angle_alpha   90.00
_cell.angle_beta   90.00
_cell.angle_gamma   90.00
#
_symmetry.space_group_name_H-M   'P 1'
#
loop_
_entity.id
_entity.type
_entity.pdbx_description
1 polymer ?
#
loop_
_entity_poly.entity_id
_entity_poly.type
_entity_poly.pdbx_seq_one_letter_code
_entity_poly.pdbx_strand_id
1 'polypeptide(L)'
;MEHHDELAIDLPREAEARLREYMRLLLAWNARINLVASAPEPDLWRRHVLDSWQLLPLLPDGPLADLGSGAGLPGLIIATGRAQETHLIESDRRKATFLTEAARTLNLPHVRVHPVRIEDASLPHIRVVTARALAPLTVLVGHAVRFLGPDGVAVLPKGRTAEAELTAAAPHWLMRTERFKSRTDAQATILRLSEIRPAGA
;
A
#
# COMPACT_ATOMS: atom_id res chain seq x y z
N MET A 1 25.89 2.14 23.25
CA MET A 1 25.92 3.39 22.53
C MET A 1 26.02 3.02 21.04
N GLU A 2 25.17 3.56 20.16
CA GLU A 2 25.16 3.33 18.71
C GLU A 2 24.42 2.10 18.18
N HIS A 3 23.08 2.18 18.13
CA HIS A 3 22.24 1.44 17.19
C HIS A 3 20.94 2.24 16.82
N HIS A 4 21.05 3.55 16.65
CA HIS A 4 19.87 4.39 16.31
C HIS A 4 19.84 4.92 14.87
N ASP A 5 20.78 4.56 13.99
CA ASP A 5 20.95 5.26 12.71
C ASP A 5 20.45 4.51 11.44
N GLU A 6 20.02 3.26 11.55
CA GLU A 6 19.58 2.48 10.36
C GLU A 6 18.11 2.64 9.99
N LEU A 7 17.31 3.29 10.82
CA LEU A 7 15.84 3.44 10.64
C LEU A 7 15.38 4.87 10.37
N ALA A 8 16.27 5.80 10.07
CA ALA A 8 15.89 7.18 9.77
C ALA A 8 15.12 7.25 8.43
N ILE A 9 13.81 6.96 8.50
CA ILE A 9 12.88 7.27 7.42
C ILE A 9 12.61 8.77 7.54
N ASP A 10 13.11 9.53 6.55
CA ASP A 10 12.88 10.97 6.49
C ASP A 10 11.39 11.26 6.30
N LEU A 11 10.78 11.85 7.31
CA LEU A 11 9.38 12.21 7.33
C LEU A 11 9.26 13.73 7.51
N PRO A 12 8.92 14.48 6.45
CA PRO A 12 8.76 15.93 6.53
C PRO A 12 7.75 16.31 7.62
N ARG A 13 8.02 17.39 8.37
CA ARG A 13 7.18 17.84 9.52
C ARG A 13 5.70 17.99 9.16
N GLU A 14 5.42 18.51 7.96
CA GLU A 14 4.03 18.67 7.49
C GLU A 14 3.35 17.31 7.27
N ALA A 15 4.04 16.37 6.65
CA ALA A 15 3.53 15.00 6.49
C ALA A 15 3.36 14.32 7.84
N GLU A 16 4.31 14.45 8.74
CA GLU A 16 4.21 13.90 10.09
C GLU A 16 2.96 14.42 10.82
N ALA A 17 2.70 15.71 10.78
CA ALA A 17 1.51 16.31 11.41
C ALA A 17 0.21 15.69 10.87
N ARG A 18 0.09 15.53 9.54
CA ARG A 18 -1.07 14.86 8.91
C ARG A 18 -1.17 13.39 9.31
N LEU A 19 -0.05 12.68 9.37
CA LEU A 19 -0.03 11.25 9.73
C LEU A 19 -0.33 11.03 11.21
N ARG A 20 0.01 11.98 12.08
CA ARG A 20 -0.43 11.98 13.49
C ARG A 20 -1.95 12.16 13.59
N GLU A 21 -2.54 13.02 12.75
CA GLU A 21 -4.00 13.15 12.65
C GLU A 21 -4.66 11.86 12.15
N TYR A 22 -4.10 11.24 11.09
CA TYR A 22 -4.53 9.93 10.64
C TYR A 22 -4.52 8.89 11.77
N MET A 23 -3.45 8.82 12.57
CA MET A 23 -3.36 7.86 13.69
C MET A 23 -4.44 8.08 14.73
N ARG A 24 -4.74 9.34 15.09
CA ARG A 24 -5.84 9.66 16.01
C ARG A 24 -7.18 9.17 15.46
N LEU A 25 -7.44 9.44 14.17
CA LEU A 25 -8.66 8.99 13.51
C LEU A 25 -8.72 7.45 13.43
N LEU A 26 -7.63 6.80 13.04
CA LEU A 26 -7.53 5.35 12.98
C LEU A 26 -7.88 4.70 14.33
N LEU A 27 -7.29 5.17 15.43
CA LEU A 27 -7.53 4.63 16.76
C LEU A 27 -8.97 4.82 17.21
N ALA A 28 -9.57 5.99 16.93
CA ALA A 28 -10.99 6.26 17.26
C ALA A 28 -11.94 5.34 16.49
N TRP A 29 -11.67 5.07 15.21
CA TRP A 29 -12.48 4.17 14.40
C TRP A 29 -12.21 2.69 14.72
N ASN A 30 -10.96 2.33 15.03
CA ASN A 30 -10.58 0.95 15.35
C ASN A 30 -11.33 0.38 16.55
N ALA A 31 -11.73 1.23 17.49
CA ALA A 31 -12.59 0.85 18.61
C ALA A 31 -13.98 0.35 18.16
N ARG A 32 -14.38 0.58 16.91
CA ARG A 32 -15.74 0.29 16.39
C ARG A 32 -15.75 -0.75 15.26
N ILE A 33 -14.73 -0.77 14.40
CA ILE A 33 -14.77 -1.56 13.14
C ILE A 33 -13.49 -2.38 12.83
N ASN A 34 -12.63 -2.67 13.78
CA ASN A 34 -11.46 -3.54 13.59
C ASN A 34 -10.67 -3.24 12.30
N LEU A 35 -10.11 -2.06 12.20
CA LEU A 35 -9.28 -1.64 11.04
C LEU A 35 -7.90 -2.28 11.05
N VAL A 36 -7.30 -2.37 12.24
CA VAL A 36 -5.98 -2.96 12.49
C VAL A 36 -5.98 -3.74 13.81
N ALA A 37 -5.08 -4.71 13.93
CA ALA A 37 -4.87 -5.41 15.19
C ALA A 37 -4.42 -4.44 16.28
N SER A 38 -4.92 -4.67 17.51
CA SER A 38 -4.57 -3.84 18.66
C SER A 38 -3.09 -3.99 19.01
N ALA A 39 -2.40 -2.86 19.18
CA ALA A 39 -1.01 -2.79 19.62
C ALA A 39 -0.74 -1.40 20.22
N PRO A 40 0.36 -1.21 20.97
CA PRO A 40 0.79 0.11 21.41
C PRO A 40 0.97 1.09 20.23
N GLU A 41 0.66 2.37 20.43
CA GLU A 41 0.72 3.38 19.38
C GLU A 41 2.09 3.47 18.67
N PRO A 42 3.25 3.40 19.36
CA PRO A 42 4.55 3.39 18.67
C PRO A 42 4.73 2.21 17.72
N ASP A 43 4.19 1.03 18.05
CA ASP A 43 4.23 -0.14 17.18
C ASP A 43 3.31 0.02 15.98
N LEU A 44 2.11 0.57 16.17
CA LEU A 44 1.18 0.90 15.08
C LEU A 44 1.79 1.93 14.14
N TRP A 45 2.44 2.96 14.69
CA TRP A 45 3.14 3.97 13.90
C TRP A 45 4.20 3.33 13.01
N ARG A 46 5.09 2.51 13.60
CA ARG A 46 6.15 1.84 12.85
C ARG A 46 5.60 0.88 11.80
N ARG A 47 4.67 -0.01 12.19
CA ARG A 47 4.12 -1.07 11.32
C ARG A 47 3.20 -0.56 10.22
N HIS A 48 2.61 0.60 10.38
CA HIS A 48 1.59 1.11 9.47
C HIS A 48 2.03 2.39 8.77
N VAL A 49 2.46 3.39 9.54
CA VAL A 49 2.85 4.68 8.96
C VAL A 49 4.21 4.57 8.30
N LEU A 50 5.25 4.23 9.04
CA LEU A 50 6.62 4.17 8.48
C LEU A 50 6.77 3.06 7.45
N ASP A 51 6.10 1.92 7.65
CA ASP A 51 6.10 0.81 6.70
C ASP A 51 5.47 1.18 5.35
N SER A 52 4.43 1.98 5.36
CA SER A 52 3.79 2.51 4.14
C SER A 52 4.60 3.65 3.52
N TRP A 53 5.14 4.55 4.34
CA TRP A 53 5.88 5.73 3.90
C TRP A 53 7.18 5.36 3.17
N GLN A 54 7.89 4.32 3.63
CA GLN A 54 9.12 3.84 3.00
C GLN A 54 8.95 3.43 1.53
N LEU A 55 7.72 3.24 1.05
CA LEU A 55 7.45 2.87 -0.34
C LEU A 55 7.60 4.06 -1.29
N LEU A 56 7.44 5.29 -0.82
CA LEU A 56 7.42 6.50 -1.67
C LEU A 56 8.60 6.59 -2.64
N PRO A 57 9.87 6.37 -2.23
CA PRO A 57 11.01 6.44 -3.15
C PRO A 57 11.02 5.38 -4.26
N LEU A 58 10.20 4.33 -4.12
CA LEU A 58 10.12 3.22 -5.08
C LEU A 58 9.03 3.41 -6.13
N LEU A 59 8.20 4.44 -5.96
CA LEU A 59 7.03 4.69 -6.81
C LEU A 59 7.39 5.66 -7.95
N PRO A 60 7.15 5.30 -9.21
CA PRO A 60 7.20 6.27 -10.30
C PRO A 60 6.04 7.27 -10.20
N ASP A 61 6.17 8.39 -10.91
CA ASP A 61 5.08 9.35 -11.04
C ASP A 61 3.91 8.77 -11.82
N GLY A 62 2.70 9.20 -11.47
CA GLY A 62 1.46 8.80 -12.12
C GLY A 62 0.39 8.29 -11.15
N PRO A 63 -0.81 7.93 -11.65
CA PRO A 63 -1.93 7.47 -10.82
C PRO A 63 -1.60 6.17 -10.08
N LEU A 64 -2.07 6.08 -8.83
CA LEU A 64 -1.90 4.91 -7.97
C LEU A 64 -3.24 4.26 -7.66
N ALA A 65 -3.28 2.93 -7.65
CA ALA A 65 -4.37 2.14 -7.09
C ALA A 65 -3.87 1.28 -5.93
N ASP A 66 -4.51 1.38 -4.79
CA ASP A 66 -4.27 0.53 -3.62
C ASP A 66 -5.39 -0.51 -3.51
N LEU A 67 -5.04 -1.78 -3.63
CA LEU A 67 -6.00 -2.89 -3.69
C LEU A 67 -6.28 -3.44 -2.30
N GLY A 68 -7.55 -3.44 -1.89
CA GLY A 68 -7.95 -3.87 -0.56
C GLY A 68 -7.41 -2.94 0.52
N SER A 69 -7.66 -1.65 0.37
CA SER A 69 -7.01 -0.60 1.17
C SER A 69 -7.23 -0.70 2.68
N GLY A 70 -8.32 -1.33 3.13
CA GLY A 70 -8.58 -1.56 4.55
C GLY A 70 -8.58 -0.28 5.38
N ALA A 71 -7.57 -0.13 6.21
CA ALA A 71 -7.31 1.09 6.97
C ALA A 71 -6.62 2.21 6.16
N GLY A 72 -6.50 2.07 4.83
CA GLY A 72 -5.78 3.01 3.98
C GLY A 72 -4.28 2.73 3.90
N LEU A 73 -3.91 1.48 4.06
CA LEU A 73 -2.51 1.05 4.20
C LEU A 73 -2.11 0.11 3.04
N PRO A 74 -1.19 0.50 2.16
CA PRO A 74 -0.34 1.71 2.26
C PRO A 74 -0.91 2.96 1.57
N GLY A 75 -1.96 2.87 0.75
CA GLY A 75 -2.37 3.87 -0.23
C GLY A 75 -2.64 5.26 0.34
N LEU A 76 -3.37 5.38 1.47
CA LEU A 76 -3.69 6.67 2.08
C LEU A 76 -2.45 7.35 2.67
N ILE A 77 -1.54 6.56 3.27
CA ILE A 77 -0.27 7.09 3.79
C ILE A 77 0.58 7.62 2.63
N ILE A 78 0.69 6.87 1.55
CA ILE A 78 1.39 7.28 0.32
C ILE A 78 0.80 8.60 -0.22
N ALA A 79 -0.53 8.72 -0.24
CA ALA A 79 -1.20 9.92 -0.72
C ALA A 79 -0.89 11.18 0.11
N THR A 80 -0.43 11.06 1.36
CA THR A 80 0.00 12.25 2.13
C THR A 80 1.36 12.78 1.68
N GLY A 81 2.17 11.95 1.01
CA GLY A 81 3.51 12.30 0.53
C GLY A 81 3.61 12.61 -0.96
N ARG A 82 2.50 12.48 -1.71
CA ARG A 82 2.47 12.72 -3.16
C ARG A 82 1.13 13.32 -3.58
N ALA A 83 1.12 14.09 -4.68
CA ALA A 83 -0.07 14.78 -5.17
C ALA A 83 -0.79 14.06 -6.33
N GLN A 84 -0.25 12.95 -6.81
CA GLN A 84 -0.83 12.20 -7.92
C GLN A 84 -2.12 11.50 -7.49
N GLU A 85 -3.04 11.35 -8.43
CA GLU A 85 -4.33 10.70 -8.18
C GLU A 85 -4.15 9.31 -7.54
N THR A 86 -4.88 9.07 -6.47
CA THR A 86 -4.79 7.83 -5.69
C THR A 86 -6.17 7.23 -5.53
N HIS A 87 -6.34 6.00 -6.02
CA HIS A 87 -7.55 5.22 -5.95
C HIS A 87 -7.44 4.17 -4.85
N LEU A 88 -8.33 4.23 -3.85
CA LEU A 88 -8.40 3.27 -2.76
C LEU A 88 -9.58 2.33 -3.03
N ILE A 89 -9.33 1.04 -3.28
CA ILE A 89 -10.37 0.05 -3.53
C ILE A 89 -10.60 -0.76 -2.25
N GLU A 90 -11.82 -0.71 -1.72
CA GLU A 90 -12.20 -1.40 -0.48
C GLU A 90 -13.66 -1.85 -0.54
N SER A 91 -13.91 -3.15 -0.40
CA SER A 91 -15.25 -3.72 -0.51
C SER A 91 -16.10 -3.58 0.75
N ASP A 92 -15.50 -3.50 1.93
CA ASP A 92 -16.22 -3.24 3.18
C ASP A 92 -16.65 -1.77 3.24
N ARG A 93 -17.96 -1.53 3.19
CA ARG A 93 -18.54 -0.18 3.17
C ARG A 93 -18.16 0.64 4.41
N ARG A 94 -17.99 0.03 5.59
CA ARG A 94 -17.61 0.74 6.81
C ARG A 94 -16.17 1.21 6.73
N LYS A 95 -15.27 0.36 6.19
CA LYS A 95 -13.87 0.74 5.93
C LYS A 95 -13.78 1.80 4.85
N ALA A 96 -14.57 1.69 3.77
CA ALA A 96 -14.64 2.71 2.74
C ALA A 96 -15.14 4.07 3.28
N THR A 97 -16.10 4.05 4.22
CA THR A 97 -16.52 5.28 4.92
C THR A 97 -15.38 5.88 5.74
N PHE A 98 -14.65 5.05 6.49
CA PHE A 98 -13.44 5.49 7.19
C PHE A 98 -12.43 6.15 6.24
N LEU A 99 -12.13 5.50 5.10
CA LEU A 99 -11.19 6.03 4.10
C LEU A 99 -11.62 7.38 3.56
N THR A 100 -12.91 7.55 3.28
CA THR A 100 -13.48 8.81 2.79
C THR A 100 -13.34 9.92 3.84
N GLU A 101 -13.64 9.62 5.10
CA GLU A 101 -13.47 10.57 6.20
C GLU A 101 -12.00 10.90 6.43
N ALA A 102 -11.11 9.91 6.39
CA ALA A 102 -9.69 10.11 6.56
C ALA A 102 -9.11 10.99 5.44
N ALA A 103 -9.44 10.72 4.17
CA ALA A 103 -8.99 11.53 3.04
C ALA A 103 -9.46 12.99 3.18
N ARG A 104 -10.71 13.21 3.61
CA ARG A 104 -11.23 14.56 3.86
C ARG A 104 -10.52 15.26 5.01
N THR A 105 -10.33 14.58 6.14
CA THR A 105 -9.69 15.14 7.34
C THR A 105 -8.24 15.52 7.07
N LEU A 106 -7.53 14.71 6.27
CA LEU A 106 -6.14 14.96 5.88
C LEU A 106 -6.00 15.94 4.71
N ASN A 107 -7.12 16.47 4.20
CA ASN A 107 -7.15 17.37 3.04
C ASN A 107 -6.43 16.79 1.81
N LEU A 108 -6.86 15.59 1.39
CA LEU A 108 -6.30 14.87 0.23
C LEU A 108 -7.31 14.85 -0.94
N PRO A 109 -7.52 15.96 -1.66
CA PRO A 109 -8.54 16.06 -2.71
C PRO A 109 -8.27 15.17 -3.93
N HIS A 110 -7.06 14.66 -4.08
CA HIS A 110 -6.61 13.74 -5.14
C HIS A 110 -6.89 12.26 -4.81
N VAL A 111 -7.44 11.96 -3.63
CA VAL A 111 -7.81 10.59 -3.24
C VAL A 111 -9.24 10.28 -3.67
N ARG A 112 -9.44 9.11 -4.30
CA ARG A 112 -10.75 8.57 -4.69
C ARG A 112 -10.96 7.22 -3.99
N VAL A 113 -12.05 7.09 -3.26
CA VAL A 113 -12.42 5.82 -2.60
C VAL A 113 -13.46 5.10 -3.44
N HIS A 114 -13.22 3.82 -3.71
CA HIS A 114 -14.08 2.94 -4.49
C HIS A 114 -14.64 1.84 -3.58
N PRO A 115 -15.91 1.95 -3.10
CA PRO A 115 -16.53 0.97 -2.21
C PRO A 115 -17.05 -0.25 -3.00
N VAL A 116 -16.15 -0.94 -3.70
CA VAL A 116 -16.44 -2.08 -4.58
C VAL A 116 -15.42 -3.19 -4.39
N ARG A 117 -15.72 -4.39 -4.89
CA ARG A 117 -14.72 -5.45 -5.01
C ARG A 117 -13.71 -5.10 -6.10
N ILE A 118 -12.49 -5.65 -5.98
CA ILE A 118 -11.41 -5.40 -6.94
C ILE A 118 -11.84 -5.83 -8.36
N GLU A 119 -12.57 -6.94 -8.45
CA GLU A 119 -13.10 -7.50 -9.70
C GLU A 119 -14.10 -6.58 -10.40
N ASP A 120 -14.82 -5.77 -9.63
CA ASP A 120 -15.87 -4.87 -10.12
C ASP A 120 -15.35 -3.44 -10.32
N ALA A 121 -14.11 -3.16 -9.91
CA ALA A 121 -13.53 -1.84 -10.07
C ALA A 121 -13.18 -1.55 -11.53
N SER A 122 -13.54 -0.35 -11.97
CA SER A 122 -13.15 0.22 -13.26
C SER A 122 -12.36 1.51 -13.01
N LEU A 123 -11.11 1.51 -13.41
CA LEU A 123 -10.19 2.64 -13.21
C LEU A 123 -9.56 3.04 -14.54
N PRO A 124 -9.08 4.30 -14.68
CA PRO A 124 -8.20 4.68 -15.78
C PRO A 124 -6.91 3.86 -15.75
N HIS A 125 -6.03 4.06 -16.74
CA HIS A 125 -4.71 3.46 -16.68
C HIS A 125 -3.95 3.87 -15.43
N ILE A 126 -3.56 2.88 -14.62
CA ILE A 126 -2.83 3.06 -13.38
C ILE A 126 -1.33 2.86 -13.63
N ARG A 127 -0.53 3.74 -13.06
CA ARG A 127 0.94 3.67 -13.13
C ARG A 127 1.51 2.81 -12.01
N VAL A 128 0.90 2.85 -10.84
CA VAL A 128 1.36 2.15 -9.66
C VAL A 128 0.22 1.37 -9.02
N VAL A 129 0.42 0.08 -8.80
CA VAL A 129 -0.46 -0.70 -7.93
C VAL A 129 0.25 -1.01 -6.63
N THR A 130 -0.44 -0.78 -5.52
CA THR A 130 -0.02 -1.23 -4.19
C THR A 130 -1.07 -2.16 -3.58
N ALA A 131 -0.63 -3.03 -2.69
CA ALA A 131 -1.50 -3.82 -1.83
C ALA A 131 -0.71 -4.35 -0.65
N ARG A 132 -1.36 -4.53 0.50
CA ARG A 132 -0.76 -5.12 1.69
C ARG A 132 -1.70 -6.18 2.29
N ALA A 133 -1.15 -7.37 2.59
CA ALA A 133 -1.85 -8.47 3.28
C ALA A 133 -3.22 -8.86 2.66
N LEU A 134 -3.36 -8.71 1.33
CA LEU A 134 -4.63 -8.95 0.63
C LEU A 134 -4.78 -10.41 0.18
N ALA A 135 -3.79 -10.93 -0.53
CA ALA A 135 -3.82 -12.25 -1.16
C ALA A 135 -2.39 -12.78 -1.43
N PRO A 136 -2.22 -14.07 -1.73
CA PRO A 136 -0.98 -14.61 -2.26
C PRO A 136 -0.55 -13.87 -3.54
N LEU A 137 0.76 -13.80 -3.78
CA LEU A 137 1.34 -13.01 -4.88
C LEU A 137 0.76 -13.38 -6.25
N THR A 138 0.54 -14.67 -6.52
CA THR A 138 -0.01 -15.15 -7.81
C THR A 138 -1.36 -14.51 -8.13
N VAL A 139 -2.25 -14.44 -7.13
CA VAL A 139 -3.58 -13.81 -7.26
C VAL A 139 -3.46 -12.30 -7.36
N LEU A 140 -2.60 -11.73 -6.52
CA LEU A 140 -2.41 -10.28 -6.43
C LEU A 140 -1.85 -9.70 -7.73
N VAL A 141 -0.91 -10.39 -8.38
CA VAL A 141 -0.38 -10.01 -9.70
C VAL A 141 -1.50 -10.02 -10.74
N GLY A 142 -2.38 -11.02 -10.72
CA GLY A 142 -3.54 -11.09 -11.61
C GLY A 142 -4.50 -9.90 -11.45
N HIS A 143 -4.72 -9.45 -10.22
CA HIS A 143 -5.51 -8.23 -9.98
C HIS A 143 -4.76 -6.97 -10.46
N ALA A 144 -3.46 -6.87 -10.19
CA ALA A 144 -2.66 -5.71 -10.55
C ALA A 144 -2.62 -5.46 -12.06
N VAL A 145 -2.42 -6.51 -12.86
CA VAL A 145 -2.34 -6.43 -14.34
C VAL A 145 -3.61 -5.83 -14.95
N ARG A 146 -4.77 -6.02 -14.34
CA ARG A 146 -6.05 -5.45 -14.85
C ARG A 146 -6.06 -3.93 -14.87
N PHE A 147 -5.29 -3.29 -14.02
CA PHE A 147 -5.26 -1.83 -13.87
C PHE A 147 -4.00 -1.20 -14.43
N LEU A 148 -2.87 -1.93 -14.41
CA LEU A 148 -1.58 -1.41 -14.84
C LEU A 148 -1.56 -1.11 -16.35
N GLY A 149 -1.09 0.08 -16.71
CA GLY A 149 -0.70 0.40 -18.08
C GLY A 149 0.61 -0.32 -18.47
N PRO A 150 1.04 -0.18 -19.72
CA PRO A 150 2.23 -0.89 -20.27
C PRO A 150 3.51 -0.74 -19.46
N ASP A 151 3.74 0.47 -18.91
CA ASP A 151 4.90 0.77 -18.08
C ASP A 151 4.59 0.73 -16.59
N GLY A 152 3.45 0.16 -16.22
CA GLY A 152 2.99 0.12 -14.84
C GLY A 152 3.85 -0.76 -13.95
N VAL A 153 3.88 -0.46 -12.66
CA VAL A 153 4.60 -1.22 -11.65
C VAL A 153 3.69 -1.61 -10.49
N ALA A 154 3.89 -2.79 -9.94
CA ALA A 154 3.30 -3.17 -8.67
C ALA A 154 4.37 -3.07 -7.57
N VAL A 155 4.09 -2.34 -6.48
CA VAL A 155 4.99 -2.20 -5.34
C VAL A 155 4.31 -2.80 -4.11
N LEU A 156 4.79 -3.96 -3.70
CA LEU A 156 4.10 -4.86 -2.80
C LEU A 156 4.98 -5.19 -1.58
N PRO A 157 4.66 -4.66 -0.39
CA PRO A 157 5.26 -5.13 0.85
C PRO A 157 4.89 -6.58 1.11
N LYS A 158 5.89 -7.41 1.34
CA LYS A 158 5.74 -8.84 1.64
C LYS A 158 6.53 -9.20 2.90
N GLY A 159 6.02 -10.15 3.68
CA GLY A 159 6.70 -10.70 4.84
C GLY A 159 7.75 -11.76 4.48
N ARG A 160 8.06 -12.63 5.43
CA ARG A 160 9.05 -13.72 5.30
C ARG A 160 8.81 -14.68 4.13
N THR A 161 7.60 -14.76 3.62
CA THR A 161 7.18 -15.67 2.55
C THR A 161 7.43 -15.13 1.16
N ALA A 162 8.04 -13.96 1.00
CA ALA A 162 8.21 -13.28 -0.29
C ALA A 162 8.83 -14.19 -1.38
N GLU A 163 9.91 -14.89 -1.07
CA GLU A 163 10.59 -15.79 -2.04
C GLU A 163 9.75 -17.03 -2.37
N ALA A 164 9.07 -17.61 -1.39
CA ALA A 164 8.17 -18.74 -1.64
C ALA A 164 6.98 -18.30 -2.52
N GLU A 165 6.44 -17.10 -2.30
CA GLU A 165 5.37 -16.54 -3.11
C GLU A 165 5.83 -16.21 -4.55
N LEU A 166 7.07 -15.72 -4.73
CA LEU A 166 7.66 -15.51 -6.06
C LEU A 166 7.82 -16.83 -6.81
N THR A 167 8.32 -17.87 -6.13
CA THR A 167 8.44 -19.21 -6.70
C THR A 167 7.07 -19.76 -7.14
N ALA A 168 6.04 -19.59 -6.32
CA ALA A 168 4.69 -20.02 -6.63
C ALA A 168 4.05 -19.20 -7.78
N ALA A 169 4.44 -17.95 -7.96
CA ALA A 169 3.94 -17.09 -9.03
C ALA A 169 4.62 -17.34 -10.38
N ALA A 170 5.87 -17.81 -10.41
CA ALA A 170 6.68 -17.99 -11.61
C ALA A 170 6.04 -18.88 -12.71
N PRO A 171 5.31 -19.97 -12.41
CA PRO A 171 4.61 -20.73 -13.45
C PRO A 171 3.47 -19.98 -14.15
N HIS A 172 2.95 -18.92 -13.55
CA HIS A 172 1.80 -18.17 -14.02
C HIS A 172 2.15 -16.80 -14.63
N TRP A 173 3.26 -16.20 -14.15
CA TRP A 173 3.61 -14.82 -14.47
C TRP A 173 5.08 -14.66 -14.81
N LEU A 174 5.36 -14.05 -15.96
CA LEU A 174 6.68 -13.50 -16.29
C LEU A 174 6.69 -12.04 -15.87
N MET A 175 7.72 -11.64 -15.10
CA MET A 175 7.83 -10.28 -14.60
C MET A 175 9.27 -9.96 -14.22
N ARG A 176 9.68 -8.72 -14.43
CA ARG A 176 10.90 -8.19 -13.84
C ARG A 176 10.66 -7.93 -12.36
N THR A 177 11.54 -8.45 -11.51
CA THR A 177 11.41 -8.37 -10.04
C THR A 177 12.61 -7.68 -9.43
N GLU A 178 12.38 -6.57 -8.75
CA GLU A 178 13.35 -5.89 -7.89
C GLU A 178 12.96 -6.11 -6.42
N ARG A 179 13.95 -6.29 -5.56
CA ARG A 179 13.78 -6.58 -4.13
C ARG A 179 14.44 -5.52 -3.30
N PHE A 180 13.69 -4.96 -2.36
CA PHE A 180 14.18 -3.96 -1.42
C PHE A 180 13.95 -4.47 0.01
N LYS A 181 14.96 -4.35 0.86
CA LYS A 181 14.80 -4.67 2.28
C LYS A 181 13.85 -3.67 2.93
N SER A 182 12.92 -4.16 3.74
CA SER A 182 12.12 -3.26 4.58
C SER A 182 12.98 -2.61 5.64
N ARG A 183 12.79 -1.32 5.86
CA ARG A 183 13.45 -0.53 6.91
C ARG A 183 12.71 -0.63 8.25
N THR A 184 11.49 -1.18 8.26
CA THR A 184 10.63 -1.30 9.45
C THR A 184 10.60 -2.72 10.01
N ASP A 185 10.91 -3.73 9.19
CA ASP A 185 10.95 -5.14 9.57
C ASP A 185 12.06 -5.87 8.81
N ALA A 186 13.08 -6.33 9.51
CA ALA A 186 14.25 -7.03 8.93
C ALA A 186 13.88 -8.33 8.19
N GLN A 187 12.71 -8.90 8.43
CA GLN A 187 12.22 -10.13 7.78
C GLN A 187 11.30 -9.83 6.59
N ALA A 188 10.97 -8.57 6.36
CA ALA A 188 10.09 -8.17 5.28
C ALA A 188 10.90 -7.69 4.06
N THR A 189 10.32 -7.93 2.88
CA THR A 189 10.85 -7.52 1.57
C THR A 189 9.78 -6.73 0.84
N ILE A 190 10.17 -5.64 0.20
CA ILE A 190 9.32 -4.92 -0.72
C ILE A 190 9.64 -5.41 -2.13
N LEU A 191 8.65 -5.93 -2.83
CA LEU A 191 8.77 -6.35 -4.22
C LEU A 191 8.30 -5.21 -5.13
N ARG A 192 9.14 -4.82 -6.09
CA ARG A 192 8.75 -3.97 -7.20
C ARG A 192 8.74 -4.80 -8.47
N LEU A 193 7.56 -4.97 -9.04
CA LEU A 193 7.30 -5.82 -10.20
C LEU A 193 6.95 -4.95 -11.40
N SER A 194 7.56 -5.23 -12.55
CA SER A 194 7.31 -4.56 -13.81
C SER A 194 7.33 -5.54 -14.98
N GLU A 195 6.94 -5.10 -16.18
CA GLU A 195 6.91 -5.95 -17.38
C GLU A 195 6.10 -7.24 -17.16
N ILE A 196 4.98 -7.11 -16.46
CA ILE A 196 4.19 -8.25 -16.00
C ILE A 196 3.33 -8.78 -17.15
N ARG A 197 3.44 -10.09 -17.43
CA ARG A 197 2.63 -10.78 -18.44
C ARG A 197 2.39 -12.23 -18.05
N PRO A 198 1.32 -12.89 -18.56
CA PRO A 198 1.10 -14.31 -18.34
C PRO A 198 2.26 -15.16 -18.88
N ALA A 199 2.62 -16.24 -18.18
CA ALA A 199 3.74 -17.11 -18.56
C ALA A 199 3.49 -17.97 -19.81
N GLY A 200 2.25 -18.06 -20.30
CA GLY A 200 1.85 -18.84 -21.45
C GLY A 200 1.28 -18.03 -22.62
N ALA A 201 1.54 -16.72 -22.66
CA ALA A 201 1.07 -15.81 -23.71
C ALA A 201 2.15 -15.62 -24.79
#